data_544c9f0113ac5743582b18920bceadea
#
_entry.id   544c9f0113ac5743582b18920bceadea
#
_cell.length_a   1.000
_cell.length_b   1.000
_cell.length_c   1.000
_cell.angle_alpha   90.00
_cell.angle_beta   90.00
_cell.angle_gamma   90.00
#
_symmetry.space_group_name_H-M   'P 1'
#
loop_
_entity.id
_entity.type
_entity.pdbx_description
1 polymer ?
#
loop_
_entity_poly.entity_id
_entity_poly.type
_entity_poly.pdbx_seq_one_letter_code
_entity_poly.pdbx_strand_id
1 'polypeptide(L)'
;MKKIVWLLLLLLLPLALAEENLYLYDSLNLQLDVNGEFTLIADGGSPSVQQVKAEMLLFPKDNGQQEIIKLNTEGEVNENEITFNWNDKQLGKKEFSYSSEIETKNTRTKVKTEIPFPLTGIDKYKEYILSSETIDSDHPKIIAKATELIEGEDDAFKAAFKLANWVEENVEYDLSTLNAETSQKASWVLENRNGVCDEMTSLFVAMARAVGIPGRFVSGISYTTSELFDENWQPHGWAEIYLPEYGWVSFDITFGEYGYVDVTHVKLRDSQDPAEAATKYEWLANNVNLETKQLDYSLEILGKGNIETEEILLEQELLSTEVGFGSYNLVKGILKNTADYYVATTLRLAVPKEIQIIGDNKRTILLHPKEVRETYWTVSVPKNLNDKYEYSFPTIIYSEKNVTVQDLFKAGVDKATYSEEEIKELTVQDEEKVYSRKVSFNCNYPKEIKINEKSKITCSVKNSGNTNLDQVKFCLAENCKTINLPINQLETMEKEVEGTEVGWNKLIISAESSEIEKKSAIEFL
;
A
#
# COMPACT_ATOMS: atom_id res chain seq x y z
N MET A 1 -63.32 -31.41 33.72
CA MET A 1 -61.97 -30.92 34.08
C MET A 1 -61.03 -31.19 32.91
N LYS A 2 -60.75 -30.16 32.05
CA LYS A 2 -59.83 -30.27 30.89
C LYS A 2 -58.43 -29.85 31.41
N LYS A 3 -57.46 -30.75 31.37
CA LYS A 3 -56.05 -30.45 31.65
C LYS A 3 -55.43 -29.78 30.41
N ILE A 4 -55.07 -28.51 30.55
CA ILE A 4 -54.27 -27.76 29.56
C ILE A 4 -52.81 -28.13 29.82
N VAL A 5 -52.21 -28.87 28.87
CA VAL A 5 -50.78 -29.14 28.86
C VAL A 5 -50.12 -27.97 28.10
N TRP A 6 -49.35 -27.12 28.81
CA TRP A 6 -48.50 -26.13 28.23
C TRP A 6 -47.24 -26.81 27.72
N LEU A 7 -47.14 -26.90 26.39
CA LEU A 7 -45.91 -27.33 25.73
C LEU A 7 -44.98 -26.11 25.62
N LEU A 8 -43.98 -26.03 26.52
CA LEU A 8 -42.90 -25.05 26.42
C LEU A 8 -42.01 -25.44 25.24
N LEU A 9 -42.24 -24.84 24.08
CA LEU A 9 -41.32 -24.94 22.93
C LEU A 9 -40.12 -24.05 23.28
N LEU A 10 -39.04 -24.64 23.81
CA LEU A 10 -37.72 -24.01 23.87
C LEU A 10 -37.25 -23.87 22.41
N LEU A 11 -37.42 -22.69 21.85
CA LEU A 11 -36.72 -22.24 20.64
C LEU A 11 -35.22 -22.21 20.98
N LEU A 12 -34.51 -23.27 20.69
CA LEU A 12 -33.08 -23.27 20.48
C LEU A 12 -32.82 -22.45 19.21
N LEU A 13 -32.78 -21.13 19.35
CA LEU A 13 -32.12 -20.29 18.38
C LEU A 13 -30.64 -20.75 18.38
N PRO A 14 -30.08 -21.16 17.24
CA PRO A 14 -28.63 -21.24 17.17
C PRO A 14 -28.13 -19.85 17.51
N LEU A 15 -27.37 -19.72 18.61
CA LEU A 15 -26.46 -18.63 18.78
C LEU A 15 -25.51 -18.76 17.58
N ALA A 16 -25.80 -18.06 16.49
CA ALA A 16 -24.77 -17.69 15.54
C ALA A 16 -23.79 -16.91 16.41
N LEU A 17 -22.67 -17.51 16.76
CA LEU A 17 -21.51 -16.79 17.27
C LEU A 17 -21.22 -15.80 16.15
N ALA A 18 -21.57 -14.54 16.34
CA ALA A 18 -21.12 -13.49 15.46
C ALA A 18 -19.59 -13.61 15.44
N GLU A 19 -19.04 -13.79 14.26
CA GLU A 19 -17.61 -13.85 14.07
C GLU A 19 -17.03 -12.55 14.64
N GLU A 20 -16.12 -12.67 15.58
CA GLU A 20 -15.64 -11.52 16.34
C GLU A 20 -14.62 -10.76 15.48
N ASN A 21 -14.90 -9.51 15.19
CA ASN A 21 -14.04 -8.65 14.37
C ASN A 21 -12.80 -8.21 15.16
N LEU A 22 -11.72 -8.98 15.06
CA LEU A 22 -10.47 -8.75 15.81
C LEU A 22 -9.81 -7.41 15.49
N TYR A 23 -9.95 -6.91 14.28
CA TYR A 23 -9.40 -5.61 13.84
C TYR A 23 -9.99 -4.40 14.57
N LEU A 24 -11.05 -4.59 15.36
CA LEU A 24 -11.65 -3.50 16.16
C LEU A 24 -10.96 -3.27 17.50
N TYR A 25 -10.07 -4.15 17.92
CA TYR A 25 -9.36 -4.01 19.19
C TYR A 25 -8.17 -3.06 19.10
N ASP A 26 -7.80 -2.44 20.23
CA ASP A 26 -6.61 -1.60 20.36
C ASP A 26 -5.33 -2.41 20.52
N SER A 27 -5.43 -3.66 21.00
CA SER A 27 -4.31 -4.58 21.15
C SER A 27 -4.74 -6.04 21.14
N LEU A 28 -3.82 -6.93 20.73
CA LEU A 28 -3.95 -8.38 20.85
C LEU A 28 -2.68 -8.97 21.47
N ASN A 29 -2.84 -9.95 22.36
CA ASN A 29 -1.76 -10.83 22.77
C ASN A 29 -1.84 -12.13 21.98
N LEU A 30 -0.78 -12.47 21.29
CA LEU A 30 -0.70 -13.56 20.34
C LEU A 30 0.44 -14.51 20.71
N GLN A 31 0.22 -15.82 20.53
CA GLN A 31 1.25 -16.85 20.52
C GLN A 31 1.51 -17.24 19.06
N LEU A 32 2.73 -17.03 18.59
CA LEU A 32 3.18 -17.44 17.27
C LEU A 32 4.19 -18.56 17.39
N ASP A 33 3.95 -19.68 16.72
CA ASP A 33 4.89 -20.77 16.56
C ASP A 33 5.24 -20.93 15.08
N VAL A 34 6.54 -21.00 14.76
CA VAL A 34 7.03 -21.16 13.38
C VAL A 34 8.01 -22.32 13.33
N ASN A 35 7.79 -23.22 12.39
CA ASN A 35 8.59 -24.43 12.17
C ASN A 35 9.15 -24.45 10.75
N GLY A 36 10.41 -24.75 10.62
CA GLY A 36 11.11 -24.98 9.35
C GLY A 36 11.69 -26.37 9.27
N GLU A 37 11.76 -26.90 8.06
CA GLU A 37 12.30 -28.23 7.79
C GLU A 37 13.06 -28.23 6.47
N PHE A 38 14.18 -28.94 6.43
CA PHE A 38 14.87 -29.29 5.19
C PHE A 38 15.48 -30.68 5.29
N THR A 39 15.79 -31.29 4.16
CA THR A 39 16.38 -32.64 4.11
C THR A 39 17.66 -32.62 3.29
N LEU A 40 18.73 -33.18 3.87
CA LEU A 40 19.99 -33.44 3.18
C LEU A 40 19.94 -34.82 2.52
N ILE A 41 20.05 -34.83 1.20
CA ILE A 41 19.91 -36.06 0.38
C ILE A 41 21.23 -36.38 -0.31
N ALA A 42 21.61 -37.64 -0.33
CA ALA A 42 22.78 -38.09 -1.05
C ALA A 42 22.60 -37.88 -2.58
N ASP A 43 23.59 -37.27 -3.22
CA ASP A 43 23.66 -37.02 -4.65
C ASP A 43 24.99 -37.60 -5.20
N GLY A 44 25.06 -38.94 -5.27
CA GLY A 44 26.24 -39.66 -5.75
C GLY A 44 26.90 -40.57 -4.70
N GLY A 45 28.07 -41.11 -5.05
CA GLY A 45 28.83 -42.02 -4.19
C GLY A 45 29.58 -41.30 -3.06
N SER A 46 29.61 -41.93 -1.87
CA SER A 46 30.34 -41.43 -0.68
C SER A 46 29.92 -40.04 -0.22
N PRO A 47 28.63 -39.83 0.07
CA PRO A 47 28.16 -38.53 0.56
C PRO A 47 28.78 -38.21 1.92
N SER A 48 29.13 -36.96 2.15
CA SER A 48 29.63 -36.50 3.45
C SER A 48 29.22 -35.05 3.72
N VAL A 49 28.81 -34.78 4.97
CA VAL A 49 28.44 -33.47 5.47
C VAL A 49 29.50 -32.99 6.44
N GLN A 50 29.93 -31.76 6.33
CA GLN A 50 30.88 -31.12 7.27
C GLN A 50 30.16 -30.09 8.16
N GLN A 51 29.33 -29.25 7.57
CA GLN A 51 28.60 -28.18 8.26
C GLN A 51 27.30 -27.91 7.54
N VAL A 52 26.27 -27.59 8.30
CA VAL A 52 24.98 -27.10 7.78
C VAL A 52 24.51 -25.97 8.66
N LYS A 53 24.01 -24.92 8.03
CA LYS A 53 23.49 -23.72 8.67
C LYS A 53 22.17 -23.33 7.99
N ALA A 54 21.19 -22.91 8.78
CA ALA A 54 20.00 -22.20 8.28
C ALA A 54 19.88 -20.84 8.99
N GLU A 55 19.61 -19.80 8.23
CA GLU A 55 19.35 -18.45 8.72
C GLU A 55 17.89 -18.10 8.42
N MET A 56 17.05 -18.11 9.44
CA MET A 56 15.65 -17.71 9.34
C MET A 56 15.55 -16.20 9.46
N LEU A 57 15.04 -15.56 8.41
CA LEU A 57 14.90 -14.10 8.33
C LEU A 57 13.50 -13.62 8.71
N LEU A 58 12.50 -14.51 8.67
CA LEU A 58 11.12 -14.23 9.07
C LEU A 58 10.94 -14.53 10.56
N PHE A 59 11.10 -13.53 11.41
CA PHE A 59 10.80 -13.62 12.84
C PHE A 59 10.39 -12.24 13.38
N PRO A 60 9.52 -12.18 14.40
CA PRO A 60 9.01 -10.92 14.92
C PRO A 60 10.08 -10.15 15.69
N LYS A 61 10.03 -8.83 15.57
CA LYS A 61 10.93 -7.87 16.24
C LYS A 61 10.12 -6.75 16.86
N ASP A 62 10.64 -6.15 17.91
CA ASP A 62 10.04 -4.94 18.47
C ASP A 62 10.01 -3.81 17.44
N ASN A 63 8.88 -3.16 17.36
CA ASN A 63 8.69 -1.96 16.58
C ASN A 63 7.55 -1.11 17.16
N GLY A 64 7.15 -0.02 16.50
CA GLY A 64 6.07 0.84 17.00
C GLY A 64 4.70 0.16 17.11
N GLN A 65 4.48 -0.99 16.44
CA GLN A 65 3.21 -1.67 16.33
C GLN A 65 3.16 -2.97 17.14
N GLN A 66 4.29 -3.59 17.40
CA GLN A 66 4.36 -4.84 18.16
C GLN A 66 5.51 -4.86 19.15
N GLU A 67 5.30 -5.56 20.26
CA GLU A 67 6.26 -5.80 21.33
C GLU A 67 6.42 -7.30 21.55
N ILE A 68 7.67 -7.79 21.59
CA ILE A 68 7.99 -9.19 21.80
C ILE A 68 8.10 -9.45 23.30
N ILE A 69 7.07 -10.06 23.87
CA ILE A 69 7.02 -10.39 25.30
C ILE A 69 8.00 -11.54 25.59
N LYS A 70 8.07 -12.51 24.69
CA LYS A 70 8.93 -13.68 24.84
C LYS A 70 9.28 -14.27 23.48
N LEU A 71 10.54 -14.65 23.32
CA LEU A 71 11.01 -15.42 22.16
C LEU A 71 11.81 -16.64 22.65
N ASN A 72 11.39 -17.83 22.27
CA ASN A 72 12.06 -19.09 22.57
C ASN A 72 12.53 -19.74 21.27
N THR A 73 13.80 -20.11 21.20
CA THR A 73 14.38 -20.84 20.08
C THR A 73 15.67 -21.53 20.54
N GLU A 74 16.08 -22.57 19.83
CA GLU A 74 17.41 -23.18 19.99
C GLU A 74 18.47 -22.49 19.10
N GLY A 75 18.04 -21.62 18.19
CA GLY A 75 18.90 -20.82 17.32
C GLY A 75 19.54 -19.64 18.03
N GLU A 76 20.63 -19.14 17.47
CA GLU A 76 21.27 -17.90 17.88
C GLU A 76 20.54 -16.71 17.26
N VAL A 77 19.97 -15.85 18.10
CA VAL A 77 19.18 -14.68 17.66
C VAL A 77 20.10 -13.48 17.45
N ASN A 78 20.11 -12.93 16.24
CA ASN A 78 20.76 -11.69 15.87
C ASN A 78 19.73 -10.62 15.48
N GLU A 79 20.17 -9.40 15.18
CA GLU A 79 19.27 -8.32 14.76
C GLU A 79 18.42 -8.66 13.52
N ASN A 80 18.99 -9.42 12.56
CA ASN A 80 18.36 -9.66 11.26
C ASN A 80 17.92 -11.11 11.02
N GLU A 81 18.36 -12.07 11.85
CA GLU A 81 18.16 -13.48 11.60
C GLU A 81 18.23 -14.33 12.88
N ILE A 82 17.62 -15.51 12.84
CA ILE A 82 17.86 -16.58 13.80
C ILE A 82 18.71 -17.64 13.08
N THR A 83 19.91 -17.90 13.60
CA THR A 83 20.85 -18.83 13.00
C THR A 83 20.81 -20.20 13.70
N PHE A 84 20.63 -21.27 12.93
CA PHE A 84 20.66 -22.65 13.39
C PHE A 84 21.85 -23.38 12.78
N ASN A 85 22.61 -24.10 13.60
CA ASN A 85 23.82 -24.81 13.21
C ASN A 85 23.74 -26.30 13.54
N TRP A 86 24.04 -27.16 12.56
CA TRP A 86 24.11 -28.62 12.76
C TRP A 86 25.55 -29.13 12.53
N ASN A 87 26.12 -29.72 13.55
CA ASN A 87 27.48 -30.27 13.54
C ASN A 87 27.47 -31.81 13.58
N ASP A 88 26.31 -32.46 13.48
CA ASP A 88 26.14 -33.89 13.58
C ASP A 88 26.62 -34.67 12.34
N LYS A 89 26.96 -34.00 11.24
CA LYS A 89 27.48 -34.56 9.99
C LYS A 89 26.60 -35.66 9.37
N GLN A 90 25.32 -35.70 9.71
CA GLN A 90 24.37 -36.71 9.23
C GLN A 90 23.51 -36.16 8.09
N LEU A 91 23.24 -37.05 7.12
CA LEU A 91 22.19 -36.86 6.14
C LEU A 91 20.80 -36.96 6.79
N GLY A 92 19.78 -36.56 6.07
CA GLY A 92 18.39 -36.66 6.47
C GLY A 92 17.79 -35.35 6.94
N LYS A 93 16.67 -35.44 7.61
CA LYS A 93 15.82 -34.36 8.05
C LYS A 93 16.50 -33.50 9.13
N LYS A 94 16.39 -32.19 8.98
CA LYS A 94 16.75 -31.19 9.97
C LYS A 94 15.53 -30.28 10.22
N GLU A 95 15.27 -30.00 11.48
CA GLU A 95 14.16 -29.15 11.93
C GLU A 95 14.72 -27.97 12.72
N PHE A 96 14.04 -26.86 12.63
CA PHE A 96 14.36 -25.63 13.35
C PHE A 96 13.08 -24.85 13.60
N SER A 97 13.01 -24.14 14.72
CA SER A 97 11.78 -23.44 15.10
C SER A 97 12.02 -22.29 16.05
N TYR A 98 11.01 -21.43 16.14
CA TYR A 98 10.85 -20.51 17.26
C TYR A 98 9.39 -20.45 17.70
N SER A 99 9.20 -19.98 18.93
CA SER A 99 7.92 -19.74 19.56
C SER A 99 7.98 -18.34 20.20
N SER A 100 7.01 -17.47 19.89
CA SER A 100 7.02 -16.08 20.36
C SER A 100 5.67 -15.66 20.89
N GLU A 101 5.68 -15.03 22.08
CA GLU A 101 4.53 -14.29 22.61
C GLU A 101 4.68 -12.82 22.23
N ILE A 102 3.65 -12.27 21.57
CA ILE A 102 3.68 -10.96 20.92
C ILE A 102 2.45 -10.16 21.36
N GLU A 103 2.65 -8.93 21.80
CA GLU A 103 1.58 -7.94 21.91
C GLU A 103 1.58 -7.05 20.66
N THR A 104 0.50 -7.10 19.86
CA THR A 104 0.27 -6.15 18.77
C THR A 104 -0.60 -5.00 19.25
N LYS A 105 -0.37 -3.79 18.69
CA LYS A 105 -1.07 -2.56 19.07
C LYS A 105 -1.50 -1.81 17.83
N ASN A 106 -2.71 -1.24 17.87
CA ASN A 106 -3.19 -0.36 16.81
C ASN A 106 -2.46 1.00 16.91
N THR A 107 -1.29 1.09 16.29
CA THR A 107 -0.49 2.32 16.30
C THR A 107 -0.60 3.04 14.96
N ARG A 108 -1.60 3.92 14.86
CA ARG A 108 -1.69 4.84 13.72
C ARG A 108 -0.54 5.85 13.77
N THR A 109 0.15 6.00 12.66
CA THR A 109 1.08 7.12 12.49
C THR A 109 0.28 8.41 12.38
N LYS A 110 0.36 9.25 13.43
CA LYS A 110 -0.42 10.50 13.52
C LYS A 110 0.21 11.59 12.65
N VAL A 111 0.01 11.52 11.34
CA VAL A 111 0.43 12.57 10.39
C VAL A 111 -0.49 13.78 10.60
N LYS A 112 0.06 14.87 11.15
CA LYS A 112 -0.73 16.03 11.60
C LYS A 112 -0.71 17.20 10.62
N THR A 113 0.29 17.26 9.76
CA THR A 113 0.49 18.36 8.82
C THR A 113 0.80 17.81 7.43
N GLU A 114 0.53 18.60 6.43
CA GLU A 114 0.95 18.32 5.06
C GLU A 114 2.47 18.11 4.98
N ILE A 115 2.87 17.10 4.22
CA ILE A 115 4.27 16.77 4.00
C ILE A 115 4.62 17.21 2.58
N PRO A 116 5.46 18.23 2.41
CA PRO A 116 5.76 18.77 1.09
C PRO A 116 6.18 17.71 0.08
N PHE A 117 5.54 17.68 -1.08
CA PHE A 117 5.87 16.81 -2.20
C PHE A 117 6.28 17.63 -3.44
N PRO A 118 7.32 17.23 -4.21
CA PRO A 118 8.19 16.06 -4.04
C PRO A 118 9.08 16.10 -2.78
N LEU A 119 9.37 14.90 -2.23
CA LEU A 119 10.16 14.77 -1.02
C LEU A 119 11.60 15.25 -1.20
N THR A 120 12.14 15.87 -0.16
CA THR A 120 13.54 16.29 -0.05
C THR A 120 14.18 15.74 1.21
N GLY A 121 15.52 15.70 1.27
CA GLY A 121 16.22 15.22 2.46
C GLY A 121 16.16 13.69 2.69
N ILE A 122 15.78 12.93 1.68
CA ILE A 122 15.64 11.46 1.73
C ILE A 122 16.90 10.70 1.30
N ASP A 123 18.06 11.35 1.24
CA ASP A 123 19.32 10.75 0.77
C ASP A 123 19.70 9.45 1.49
N LYS A 124 19.36 9.35 2.77
CA LYS A 124 19.60 8.16 3.61
C LYS A 124 18.74 6.95 3.17
N TYR A 125 17.67 7.20 2.45
CA TYR A 125 16.69 6.17 2.03
C TYR A 125 16.69 5.96 0.51
N LYS A 126 17.77 6.34 -0.19
CA LYS A 126 17.88 6.23 -1.65
C LYS A 126 17.73 4.81 -2.17
N GLU A 127 18.15 3.81 -1.42
CA GLU A 127 17.99 2.40 -1.79
C GLU A 127 16.53 1.98 -1.94
N TYR A 128 15.61 2.61 -1.18
CA TYR A 128 14.18 2.33 -1.19
C TYR A 128 13.39 3.10 -2.26
N ILE A 129 14.05 3.82 -3.16
CA ILE A 129 13.46 4.38 -4.39
C ILE A 129 14.01 3.72 -5.66
N LEU A 130 14.90 2.72 -5.51
CA LEU A 130 15.45 1.98 -6.64
C LEU A 130 14.52 0.85 -7.07
N SER A 131 14.60 0.52 -8.35
CA SER A 131 13.97 -0.66 -8.93
C SER A 131 14.61 -1.93 -8.38
N SER A 132 13.80 -2.99 -8.22
CA SER A 132 14.24 -4.32 -7.82
C SER A 132 13.62 -5.39 -8.74
N GLU A 133 13.79 -6.67 -8.44
CA GLU A 133 13.41 -7.75 -9.34
C GLU A 133 11.91 -7.76 -9.68
N THR A 134 11.04 -7.70 -8.66
CA THR A 134 9.58 -7.69 -8.83
C THR A 134 9.00 -6.27 -8.74
N ILE A 135 9.66 -5.36 -8.01
CA ILE A 135 9.24 -3.97 -7.87
C ILE A 135 9.99 -3.12 -8.92
N ASP A 136 9.65 -3.28 -10.20
CA ASP A 136 10.29 -2.64 -11.35
C ASP A 136 9.81 -1.18 -11.54
N SER A 137 10.12 -0.33 -10.53
CA SER A 137 9.68 1.07 -10.44
C SER A 137 10.18 1.99 -11.56
N ASP A 138 11.22 1.59 -12.31
CA ASP A 138 11.78 2.27 -13.47
C ASP A 138 11.07 1.91 -14.79
N HIS A 139 10.09 1.00 -14.75
CA HIS A 139 9.34 0.62 -15.93
C HIS A 139 8.49 1.81 -16.45
N PRO A 140 8.55 2.16 -17.77
CA PRO A 140 7.90 3.36 -18.30
C PRO A 140 6.39 3.46 -18.02
N LYS A 141 5.65 2.33 -18.01
CA LYS A 141 4.22 2.33 -17.72
C LYS A 141 3.92 2.59 -16.23
N ILE A 142 4.79 2.12 -15.32
CA ILE A 142 4.69 2.42 -13.88
C ILE A 142 4.88 3.92 -13.67
N ILE A 143 5.97 4.50 -14.23
CA ILE A 143 6.26 5.94 -14.14
C ILE A 143 5.09 6.75 -14.69
N ALA A 144 4.59 6.41 -15.89
CA ALA A 144 3.49 7.14 -16.51
C ALA A 144 2.21 7.11 -15.67
N LYS A 145 1.82 5.92 -15.15
CA LYS A 145 0.61 5.80 -14.33
C LYS A 145 0.76 6.48 -12.98
N ALA A 146 1.87 6.31 -12.29
CA ALA A 146 2.12 6.94 -11.00
C ALA A 146 2.08 8.47 -11.10
N THR A 147 2.76 9.04 -12.09
CA THR A 147 2.78 10.50 -12.29
C THR A 147 1.44 11.07 -12.75
N GLU A 148 0.65 10.33 -13.54
CA GLU A 148 -0.73 10.71 -13.93
C GLU A 148 -1.63 10.85 -12.69
N LEU A 149 -1.54 9.89 -11.75
CA LEU A 149 -2.43 9.85 -10.58
C LEU A 149 -2.18 10.98 -9.58
N ILE A 150 -0.94 11.44 -9.47
CA ILE A 150 -0.55 12.44 -8.45
C ILE A 150 -0.20 13.81 -9.02
N GLU A 151 -0.46 14.03 -10.30
CA GLU A 151 -0.14 15.30 -10.95
C GLU A 151 -0.83 16.48 -10.27
N GLY A 152 -0.04 17.48 -9.85
CA GLY A 152 -0.52 18.64 -9.10
C GLY A 152 -0.74 18.40 -7.61
N GLU A 153 -0.35 17.22 -7.07
CA GLU A 153 -0.39 16.95 -5.64
C GLU A 153 0.87 17.48 -4.96
N ASP A 154 0.72 18.25 -3.88
CA ASP A 154 1.82 18.86 -3.14
C ASP A 154 2.03 18.28 -1.74
N ASP A 155 1.19 17.30 -1.33
CA ASP A 155 1.30 16.55 -0.08
C ASP A 155 1.70 15.09 -0.35
N ALA A 156 2.84 14.65 0.21
CA ALA A 156 3.37 13.30 0.01
C ALA A 156 2.47 12.19 0.60
N PHE A 157 1.79 12.44 1.73
CA PHE A 157 0.88 11.45 2.31
C PHE A 157 -0.35 11.26 1.42
N LYS A 158 -0.90 12.36 0.90
CA LYS A 158 -2.01 12.34 -0.03
C LYS A 158 -1.62 11.74 -1.39
N ALA A 159 -0.40 12.01 -1.89
CA ALA A 159 0.13 11.37 -3.07
C ALA A 159 0.21 9.84 -2.89
N ALA A 160 0.77 9.37 -1.77
CA ALA A 160 0.84 7.94 -1.47
C ALA A 160 -0.56 7.30 -1.34
N PHE A 161 -1.49 7.97 -0.65
CA PHE A 161 -2.88 7.51 -0.56
C PHE A 161 -3.53 7.35 -1.94
N LYS A 162 -3.37 8.32 -2.84
CA LYS A 162 -3.92 8.24 -4.21
C LYS A 162 -3.37 7.04 -4.99
N LEU A 163 -2.07 6.76 -4.86
CA LEU A 163 -1.44 5.59 -5.49
C LEU A 163 -1.99 4.28 -4.91
N ALA A 164 -2.06 4.18 -3.58
CA ALA A 164 -2.53 3.00 -2.87
C ALA A 164 -4.01 2.70 -3.16
N ASN A 165 -4.86 3.70 -3.02
CA ASN A 165 -6.29 3.59 -3.30
C ASN A 165 -6.57 3.21 -4.75
N TRP A 166 -5.80 3.77 -5.71
CA TRP A 166 -5.94 3.39 -7.10
C TRP A 166 -5.62 1.91 -7.33
N VAL A 167 -4.58 1.37 -6.70
CA VAL A 167 -4.24 -0.07 -6.80
C VAL A 167 -5.38 -0.91 -6.22
N GLU A 168 -5.87 -0.57 -5.05
CA GLU A 168 -6.97 -1.28 -4.37
C GLU A 168 -8.27 -1.28 -5.21
N GLU A 169 -8.60 -0.17 -5.88
CA GLU A 169 -9.79 -0.06 -6.72
C GLU A 169 -9.66 -0.71 -8.11
N ASN A 170 -8.43 -0.90 -8.62
CA ASN A 170 -8.22 -1.29 -10.01
C ASN A 170 -7.49 -2.63 -10.20
N VAL A 171 -7.12 -3.33 -9.14
CA VAL A 171 -6.52 -4.66 -9.18
C VAL A 171 -7.44 -5.64 -8.47
N GLU A 172 -7.87 -6.68 -9.17
CA GLU A 172 -8.71 -7.75 -8.62
C GLU A 172 -7.86 -8.72 -7.82
N TYR A 173 -8.32 -9.08 -6.60
CA TYR A 173 -7.65 -10.09 -5.79
C TYR A 173 -7.93 -11.48 -6.34
N ASP A 174 -6.91 -12.14 -6.89
CA ASP A 174 -7.04 -13.41 -7.61
C ASP A 174 -6.01 -14.44 -7.15
N LEU A 175 -6.48 -15.46 -6.41
CA LEU A 175 -5.66 -16.58 -5.93
C LEU A 175 -5.01 -17.42 -7.04
N SER A 176 -5.47 -17.30 -8.29
CA SER A 176 -4.86 -18.03 -9.40
C SER A 176 -3.42 -17.61 -9.67
N THR A 177 -3.00 -16.43 -9.22
CA THR A 177 -1.62 -15.94 -9.33
C THR A 177 -0.66 -16.61 -8.36
N LEU A 178 -1.15 -17.22 -7.26
CA LEU A 178 -0.34 -17.98 -6.29
C LEU A 178 0.38 -19.22 -6.86
N ASN A 179 0.09 -19.61 -8.09
CA ASN A 179 0.75 -20.76 -8.73
C ASN A 179 2.12 -20.42 -9.32
N ALA A 180 2.55 -19.18 -9.29
CA ALA A 180 3.88 -18.76 -9.71
C ALA A 180 4.90 -19.10 -8.60
N GLU A 181 6.08 -19.61 -8.99
CA GLU A 181 7.20 -19.84 -8.06
C GLU A 181 7.74 -18.53 -7.46
N THR A 182 7.44 -17.40 -8.10
CA THR A 182 7.81 -16.04 -7.68
C THR A 182 6.66 -15.07 -7.95
N SER A 183 6.54 -14.03 -7.11
CA SER A 183 5.59 -12.94 -7.33
C SER A 183 5.78 -12.30 -8.70
N GLN A 184 4.68 -11.87 -9.34
CA GLN A 184 4.71 -11.19 -10.63
C GLN A 184 5.31 -9.78 -10.48
N LYS A 185 5.93 -9.29 -11.57
CA LYS A 185 6.45 -7.92 -11.60
C LYS A 185 5.34 -6.88 -11.47
N ALA A 186 5.62 -5.77 -10.82
CA ALA A 186 4.69 -4.64 -10.67
C ALA A 186 4.15 -4.14 -12.02
N SER A 187 4.98 -4.10 -13.08
CA SER A 187 4.54 -3.74 -14.43
C SER A 187 3.55 -4.74 -15.03
N TRP A 188 3.71 -6.03 -14.73
CA TRP A 188 2.75 -7.06 -15.14
C TRP A 188 1.40 -6.88 -14.43
N VAL A 189 1.41 -6.62 -13.11
CA VAL A 189 0.18 -6.36 -12.33
C VAL A 189 -0.54 -5.12 -12.86
N LEU A 190 0.19 -4.05 -13.18
CA LEU A 190 -0.38 -2.85 -13.79
C LEU A 190 -1.12 -3.15 -15.10
N GLU A 191 -0.61 -4.07 -15.92
CA GLU A 191 -1.20 -4.43 -17.20
C GLU A 191 -2.38 -5.40 -17.07
N ASN A 192 -2.27 -6.40 -16.19
CA ASN A 192 -3.22 -7.51 -16.09
C ASN A 192 -4.33 -7.27 -15.07
N ARG A 193 -4.14 -6.34 -14.13
CA ARG A 193 -5.15 -5.93 -13.14
C ARG A 193 -5.61 -7.04 -12.21
N ASN A 194 -4.75 -8.01 -11.93
CA ASN A 194 -5.02 -9.07 -10.97
C ASN A 194 -3.74 -9.43 -10.20
N GLY A 195 -3.90 -9.98 -9.02
CA GLY A 195 -2.81 -10.38 -8.14
C GLY A 195 -3.30 -10.69 -6.74
N VAL A 196 -2.41 -11.16 -5.87
CA VAL A 196 -2.66 -11.28 -4.43
C VAL A 196 -1.96 -10.15 -3.67
N CYS A 197 -1.90 -10.24 -2.34
CA CYS A 197 -1.30 -9.21 -1.47
C CYS A 197 0.11 -8.79 -1.91
N ASP A 198 0.97 -9.73 -2.31
CA ASP A 198 2.35 -9.47 -2.72
C ASP A 198 2.41 -8.64 -4.01
N GLU A 199 1.58 -8.98 -5.01
CA GLU A 199 1.49 -8.28 -6.27
C GLU A 199 0.89 -6.86 -6.11
N MET A 200 -0.19 -6.72 -5.36
CA MET A 200 -0.83 -5.43 -5.10
C MET A 200 0.12 -4.50 -4.35
N THR A 201 0.80 -5.01 -3.32
CA THR A 201 1.80 -4.28 -2.55
C THR A 201 2.98 -3.89 -3.42
N SER A 202 3.50 -4.80 -4.26
CA SER A 202 4.62 -4.53 -5.16
C SER A 202 4.29 -3.45 -6.18
N LEU A 203 3.07 -3.44 -6.73
CA LEU A 203 2.61 -2.38 -7.63
C LEU A 203 2.55 -1.02 -6.94
N PHE A 204 1.98 -0.96 -5.73
CA PHE A 204 1.96 0.29 -4.96
C PHE A 204 3.36 0.81 -4.66
N VAL A 205 4.25 -0.06 -4.13
CA VAL A 205 5.64 0.32 -3.83
C VAL A 205 6.39 0.77 -5.09
N ALA A 206 6.18 0.10 -6.24
CA ALA A 206 6.78 0.51 -7.50
C ALA A 206 6.32 1.91 -7.92
N MET A 207 5.02 2.21 -7.81
CA MET A 207 4.48 3.54 -8.10
C MET A 207 5.03 4.61 -7.14
N ALA A 208 5.09 4.32 -5.84
CA ALA A 208 5.66 5.23 -4.84
C ALA A 208 7.14 5.54 -5.13
N ARG A 209 7.94 4.51 -5.39
CA ARG A 209 9.38 4.67 -5.75
C ARG A 209 9.55 5.46 -7.04
N ALA A 210 8.74 5.22 -8.06
CA ALA A 210 8.80 5.93 -9.33
C ALA A 210 8.67 7.45 -9.18
N VAL A 211 7.85 7.90 -8.22
CA VAL A 211 7.65 9.33 -7.93
C VAL A 211 8.53 9.86 -6.79
N GLY A 212 9.46 9.06 -6.30
CA GLY A 212 10.46 9.46 -5.30
C GLY A 212 10.01 9.37 -3.85
N ILE A 213 8.98 8.60 -3.55
CA ILE A 213 8.58 8.23 -2.19
C ILE A 213 9.27 6.90 -1.85
N PRO A 214 10.20 6.87 -0.85
CA PRO A 214 10.83 5.62 -0.47
C PRO A 214 9.79 4.61 0.05
N GLY A 215 9.81 3.40 -0.49
CA GLY A 215 8.89 2.33 -0.13
C GLY A 215 9.60 1.00 0.04
N ARG A 216 9.14 0.18 0.99
CA ARG A 216 9.63 -1.18 1.24
C ARG A 216 8.49 -2.16 1.38
N PHE A 217 8.77 -3.40 1.08
CA PHE A 217 7.85 -4.52 1.27
C PHE A 217 7.96 -5.04 2.70
N VAL A 218 6.85 -5.41 3.31
CA VAL A 218 6.79 -6.05 4.62
C VAL A 218 6.17 -7.43 4.47
N SER A 219 6.86 -8.44 4.98
CA SER A 219 6.36 -9.81 5.10
C SER A 219 5.91 -10.07 6.52
N GLY A 220 4.73 -10.68 6.67
CA GLY A 220 4.17 -11.00 7.96
C GLY A 220 3.04 -12.00 7.89
N ILE A 221 2.18 -11.95 8.90
CA ILE A 221 0.95 -12.76 8.99
C ILE A 221 -0.17 -11.80 9.36
N SER A 222 -1.34 -11.97 8.75
CA SER A 222 -2.54 -11.20 9.11
C SER A 222 -3.76 -12.13 9.28
N TYR A 223 -4.77 -11.62 10.00
CA TYR A 223 -6.04 -12.31 10.20
C TYR A 223 -7.04 -11.88 9.13
N THR A 224 -7.72 -12.85 8.54
CA THR A 224 -8.81 -12.60 7.57
C THR A 224 -10.02 -13.47 7.87
N THR A 225 -11.21 -12.94 7.61
CA THR A 225 -12.47 -13.67 7.63
C THR A 225 -12.97 -14.00 6.23
N SER A 226 -12.12 -13.85 5.21
CA SER A 226 -12.47 -14.13 3.83
C SER A 226 -12.71 -15.63 3.61
N GLU A 227 -13.86 -15.97 3.03
CA GLU A 227 -14.22 -17.34 2.63
C GLU A 227 -13.26 -17.95 1.57
N LEU A 228 -12.32 -17.16 1.06
CA LEU A 228 -11.30 -17.64 0.13
C LEU A 228 -10.24 -18.53 0.81
N PHE A 229 -10.15 -18.50 2.14
CA PHE A 229 -9.15 -19.21 2.92
C PHE A 229 -9.81 -20.14 3.95
N ASP A 230 -9.24 -21.35 4.11
CA ASP A 230 -9.68 -22.32 5.10
C ASP A 230 -9.30 -21.92 6.53
N GLU A 231 -8.15 -21.23 6.68
CA GLU A 231 -7.63 -20.75 7.97
C GLU A 231 -7.67 -19.23 8.02
N ASN A 232 -7.95 -18.67 9.19
CA ASN A 232 -8.08 -17.20 9.33
C ASN A 232 -6.73 -16.47 9.34
N TRP A 233 -5.68 -17.06 9.91
CA TRP A 233 -4.34 -16.48 9.89
C TRP A 233 -3.62 -16.89 8.62
N GLN A 234 -3.18 -15.89 7.82
CA GLN A 234 -2.55 -16.14 6.52
C GLN A 234 -1.21 -15.40 6.42
N PRO A 235 -0.20 -15.97 5.70
CA PRO A 235 0.95 -15.18 5.25
C PRO A 235 0.45 -13.96 4.49
N HIS A 236 1.05 -12.81 4.77
CA HIS A 236 0.56 -11.56 4.21
C HIS A 236 1.71 -10.58 3.91
N GLY A 237 1.52 -9.80 2.83
CA GLY A 237 2.44 -8.75 2.43
C GLY A 237 1.76 -7.39 2.41
N TRP A 238 2.40 -6.38 3.01
CA TRP A 238 1.98 -4.98 2.94
C TRP A 238 3.16 -4.06 2.72
N ALA A 239 2.92 -2.78 2.58
CA ALA A 239 3.95 -1.79 2.34
C ALA A 239 4.24 -0.93 3.57
N GLU A 240 5.46 -0.41 3.64
CA GLU A 240 5.78 0.77 4.41
C GLU A 240 6.42 1.81 3.51
N ILE A 241 5.98 3.05 3.60
CA ILE A 241 6.59 4.20 2.94
C ILE A 241 7.29 5.10 3.95
N TYR A 242 8.40 5.72 3.55
CA TYR A 242 9.09 6.67 4.42
C TYR A 242 8.57 8.08 4.21
N LEU A 243 8.11 8.69 5.28
CA LEU A 243 7.69 10.08 5.33
C LEU A 243 8.59 10.87 6.27
N PRO A 244 9.19 12.00 5.84
CA PRO A 244 9.97 12.86 6.71
C PRO A 244 9.23 13.21 7.99
N GLU A 245 9.94 13.24 9.12
CA GLU A 245 9.44 13.48 10.49
C GLU A 245 8.61 12.33 11.10
N TYR A 246 8.00 11.47 10.28
CA TYR A 246 7.13 10.37 10.74
C TYR A 246 7.80 8.99 10.65
N GLY A 247 8.84 8.86 9.80
CA GLY A 247 9.51 7.57 9.60
C GLY A 247 8.77 6.65 8.63
N TRP A 248 8.85 5.34 8.88
CA TRP A 248 8.16 4.33 8.10
C TRP A 248 6.69 4.24 8.50
N VAL A 249 5.79 4.40 7.54
CA VAL A 249 4.34 4.45 7.72
C VAL A 249 3.71 3.31 6.94
N SER A 250 2.91 2.50 7.59
CA SER A 250 2.29 1.30 7.01
C SER A 250 1.15 1.63 6.06
N PHE A 251 1.05 0.86 4.98
CA PHE A 251 -0.01 0.88 3.98
C PHE A 251 -0.34 -0.55 3.58
N ASP A 252 -1.52 -1.02 3.92
CA ASP A 252 -2.04 -2.30 3.43
C ASP A 252 -3.05 -2.07 2.32
N ILE A 253 -2.67 -2.46 1.11
CA ILE A 253 -3.49 -2.24 -0.08
C ILE A 253 -4.66 -3.23 -0.14
N THR A 254 -4.43 -4.45 0.35
CA THR A 254 -5.42 -5.54 0.33
C THR A 254 -6.56 -5.27 1.31
N PHE A 255 -6.23 -4.74 2.49
CA PHE A 255 -7.23 -4.41 3.53
C PHE A 255 -7.72 -2.96 3.46
N GLY A 256 -7.15 -2.12 2.57
CA GLY A 256 -7.53 -0.70 2.45
C GLY A 256 -7.12 0.13 3.67
N GLU A 257 -6.01 -0.20 4.31
CA GLU A 257 -5.49 0.48 5.49
C GLU A 257 -4.34 1.41 5.11
N TYR A 258 -4.53 2.71 5.33
CA TYR A 258 -3.61 3.75 4.88
C TYR A 258 -3.13 4.61 6.05
N GLY A 259 -1.83 4.57 6.30
CA GLY A 259 -1.20 5.26 7.43
C GLY A 259 -1.14 4.41 8.70
N TYR A 260 -1.62 3.20 8.68
CA TYR A 260 -1.60 2.20 9.74
C TYR A 260 -1.85 0.80 9.19
N VAL A 261 -1.63 -0.20 10.02
CA VAL A 261 -2.24 -1.53 9.91
C VAL A 261 -2.83 -1.88 11.26
N ASP A 262 -3.90 -2.65 11.29
CA ASP A 262 -4.60 -3.03 12.52
C ASP A 262 -3.84 -4.05 13.36
N VAL A 263 -4.38 -4.37 14.53
CA VAL A 263 -3.75 -5.28 15.51
C VAL A 263 -3.62 -6.72 15.05
N THR A 264 -4.27 -7.08 13.95
CA THR A 264 -4.21 -8.44 13.40
C THR A 264 -2.99 -8.68 12.52
N HIS A 265 -2.14 -7.68 12.34
CA HIS A 265 -0.91 -7.76 11.56
C HIS A 265 0.30 -8.04 12.45
N VAL A 266 0.98 -9.16 12.21
CA VAL A 266 2.26 -9.52 12.85
C VAL A 266 3.37 -9.36 11.83
N LYS A 267 4.20 -8.33 12.01
CA LYS A 267 5.36 -8.06 11.15
C LYS A 267 6.50 -9.01 11.48
N LEU A 268 7.00 -9.74 10.48
CA LEU A 268 8.14 -10.63 10.61
C LEU A 268 9.42 -10.07 9.98
N ARG A 269 9.29 -9.34 8.84
CA ARG A 269 10.44 -8.79 8.13
C ARG A 269 10.03 -7.61 7.24
N ASP A 270 10.95 -6.69 7.03
CA ASP A 270 10.91 -5.75 5.91
C ASP A 270 12.04 -6.04 4.91
N SER A 271 11.78 -5.82 3.64
CA SER A 271 12.69 -6.10 2.53
C SER A 271 12.55 -5.06 1.41
N GLN A 272 13.52 -5.04 0.50
CA GLN A 272 13.41 -4.21 -0.70
C GLN A 272 12.50 -4.86 -1.77
N ASP A 273 12.36 -6.19 -1.72
CA ASP A 273 11.60 -6.96 -2.70
C ASP A 273 10.98 -8.21 -2.04
N PRO A 274 9.72 -8.59 -2.35
CA PRO A 274 9.12 -9.82 -1.84
C PRO A 274 9.86 -11.10 -2.26
N ALA A 275 10.58 -11.08 -3.40
CA ALA A 275 11.36 -12.23 -3.88
C ALA A 275 12.58 -12.55 -3.01
N GLU A 276 12.92 -11.71 -2.03
CA GLU A 276 14.01 -12.02 -1.10
C GLU A 276 13.69 -13.25 -0.24
N ALA A 277 14.66 -14.17 -0.14
CA ALA A 277 14.49 -15.44 0.56
C ALA A 277 14.06 -15.28 2.03
N ALA A 278 13.06 -16.07 2.44
CA ALA A 278 12.59 -16.14 3.83
C ALA A 278 13.60 -16.84 4.78
N THR A 279 14.31 -17.83 4.22
CA THR A 279 15.36 -18.60 4.91
C THR A 279 16.53 -18.79 3.97
N LYS A 280 17.73 -18.58 4.45
CA LYS A 280 18.97 -18.88 3.73
C LYS A 280 19.58 -20.17 4.27
N TYR A 281 20.11 -21.00 3.37
CA TYR A 281 20.74 -22.26 3.73
C TYR A 281 22.18 -22.28 3.22
N GLU A 282 23.10 -22.66 4.09
CA GLU A 282 24.49 -22.88 3.75
C GLU A 282 24.89 -24.30 4.17
N TRP A 283 25.51 -25.07 3.27
CA TRP A 283 26.05 -26.37 3.63
C TRP A 283 27.41 -26.61 2.97
N LEU A 284 28.30 -27.16 3.77
CA LEU A 284 29.59 -27.66 3.30
C LEU A 284 29.55 -29.19 3.30
N ALA A 285 29.46 -29.75 2.10
CA ALA A 285 29.25 -31.18 1.90
C ALA A 285 29.82 -31.67 0.55
N ASN A 286 30.00 -33.00 0.40
CA ASN A 286 30.32 -33.65 -0.88
C ASN A 286 29.18 -34.58 -1.26
N ASN A 287 28.72 -34.53 -2.51
CA ASN A 287 27.67 -35.38 -3.05
C ASN A 287 26.39 -35.36 -2.19
N VAL A 288 25.95 -34.14 -1.84
CA VAL A 288 24.75 -33.92 -1.03
C VAL A 288 23.98 -32.74 -1.60
N ASN A 289 22.70 -32.95 -1.89
CA ASN A 289 21.72 -31.93 -2.20
C ASN A 289 20.87 -31.58 -0.98
N LEU A 290 20.25 -30.41 -1.01
CA LEU A 290 19.36 -29.92 0.03
C LEU A 290 17.98 -29.72 -0.58
N GLU A 291 16.94 -30.32 0.03
CA GLU A 291 15.54 -30.09 -0.30
C GLU A 291 14.88 -29.33 0.85
N THR A 292 14.25 -28.19 0.54
CA THR A 292 13.57 -27.35 1.52
C THR A 292 12.06 -27.58 1.50
N LYS A 293 11.40 -27.31 2.63
CA LYS A 293 9.95 -27.15 2.71
C LYS A 293 9.61 -25.71 3.06
N GLN A 294 8.38 -25.32 2.77
CA GLN A 294 7.83 -24.05 3.25
C GLN A 294 7.80 -24.05 4.78
N LEU A 295 7.91 -22.85 5.37
CA LEU A 295 7.72 -22.66 6.80
C LEU A 295 6.28 -22.97 7.16
N ASP A 296 6.09 -23.71 8.24
CA ASP A 296 4.79 -23.95 8.88
C ASP A 296 4.63 -22.99 10.06
N TYR A 297 3.43 -22.46 10.28
CA TYR A 297 3.17 -21.52 11.36
C TYR A 297 1.78 -21.73 11.96
N SER A 298 1.65 -21.36 13.22
CA SER A 298 0.35 -21.29 13.90
C SER A 298 0.29 -20.06 14.80
N LEU A 299 -0.89 -19.44 14.88
CA LEU A 299 -1.17 -18.33 15.79
C LEU A 299 -2.37 -18.63 16.67
N GLU A 300 -2.22 -18.34 17.97
CA GLU A 300 -3.29 -18.42 18.95
C GLU A 300 -3.47 -17.04 19.63
N ILE A 301 -4.72 -16.65 19.88
CA ILE A 301 -5.06 -15.43 20.60
C ILE A 301 -5.04 -15.73 22.10
N LEU A 302 -4.11 -15.13 22.83
CA LEU A 302 -3.98 -15.27 24.29
C LEU A 302 -4.84 -14.24 25.03
N GLY A 303 -5.03 -13.05 24.44
CA GLY A 303 -5.78 -11.96 25.04
C GLY A 303 -6.14 -10.87 24.06
N LYS A 304 -7.09 -10.03 24.47
CA LYS A 304 -7.61 -8.91 23.68
C LYS A 304 -7.68 -7.66 24.55
N GLY A 305 -7.36 -6.51 23.97
CA GLY A 305 -7.52 -5.20 24.59
C GLY A 305 -8.95 -4.70 24.58
N ASN A 306 -9.13 -3.39 24.43
CA ASN A 306 -10.43 -2.76 24.33
C ASN A 306 -10.84 -2.54 22.88
N ILE A 307 -12.14 -2.45 22.62
CA ILE A 307 -12.64 -2.03 21.31
C ILE A 307 -12.33 -0.55 21.11
N GLU A 308 -11.68 -0.22 20.00
CA GLU A 308 -11.45 1.18 19.61
C GLU A 308 -12.72 1.84 19.08
N THR A 309 -12.83 3.14 19.34
CA THR A 309 -13.86 3.99 18.73
C THR A 309 -13.27 4.70 17.52
N GLU A 310 -14.01 4.73 16.42
CA GLU A 310 -13.59 5.48 15.25
C GLU A 310 -13.50 6.98 15.53
N GLU A 311 -12.51 7.61 14.88
CA GLU A 311 -12.27 9.06 14.98
C GLU A 311 -13.05 9.85 13.93
N ILE A 312 -14.12 9.24 13.39
CA ILE A 312 -14.99 9.83 12.37
C ILE A 312 -16.41 9.92 12.90
N LEU A 313 -17.02 11.08 12.72
CA LEU A 313 -18.46 11.23 12.81
C LEU A 313 -19.03 11.17 11.39
N LEU A 314 -20.11 10.43 11.22
CA LEU A 314 -20.81 10.25 9.96
C LEU A 314 -22.26 10.69 10.11
N GLU A 315 -22.73 11.50 9.16
CA GLU A 315 -24.13 11.89 9.01
C GLU A 315 -24.59 11.55 7.61
N GLN A 316 -25.89 11.35 7.42
CA GLN A 316 -26.50 11.08 6.12
C GLN A 316 -27.60 12.10 5.83
N GLU A 317 -27.64 12.55 4.57
CA GLU A 317 -28.71 13.40 4.05
C GLU A 317 -29.21 12.83 2.72
N LEU A 318 -30.48 13.00 2.42
CA LEU A 318 -31.11 12.67 1.16
C LEU A 318 -31.46 13.94 0.39
N LEU A 319 -31.25 13.97 -0.92
CA LEU A 319 -31.72 15.08 -1.75
C LEU A 319 -33.23 15.26 -1.63
N SER A 320 -33.95 14.14 -1.65
CA SER A 320 -35.39 14.15 -1.45
C SER A 320 -35.84 12.96 -0.58
N THR A 321 -36.73 13.22 0.37
CA THR A 321 -37.37 12.20 1.19
C THR A 321 -38.55 11.52 0.48
N GLU A 322 -39.00 12.09 -0.67
CA GLU A 322 -40.09 11.53 -1.49
C GLU A 322 -39.79 11.73 -2.98
N VAL A 323 -39.85 10.63 -3.78
CA VAL A 323 -39.55 10.65 -5.22
C VAL A 323 -40.58 9.87 -6.02
N GLY A 324 -40.70 10.18 -7.29
CA GLY A 324 -41.55 9.43 -8.24
C GLY A 324 -40.94 8.10 -8.66
N PHE A 325 -41.75 7.21 -9.20
CA PHE A 325 -41.24 5.96 -9.81
C PHE A 325 -40.37 6.26 -11.03
N GLY A 326 -39.20 5.61 -11.10
CA GLY A 326 -38.20 5.86 -12.12
C GLY A 326 -37.34 7.07 -11.88
N SER A 327 -37.48 7.74 -10.72
CA SER A 327 -36.64 8.84 -10.32
C SER A 327 -35.25 8.36 -9.91
N TYR A 328 -34.25 9.22 -10.08
CA TYR A 328 -33.00 9.14 -9.36
C TYR A 328 -33.10 9.90 -8.03
N ASN A 329 -32.27 9.57 -7.08
CA ASN A 329 -32.11 10.29 -5.83
C ASN A 329 -30.63 10.34 -5.44
N LEU A 330 -30.26 11.30 -4.61
CA LEU A 330 -28.89 11.45 -4.10
C LEU A 330 -28.86 11.10 -2.61
N VAL A 331 -27.95 10.19 -2.26
CA VAL A 331 -27.59 9.89 -0.88
C VAL A 331 -26.25 10.58 -0.61
N LYS A 332 -26.24 11.50 0.35
CA LYS A 332 -25.05 12.25 0.75
C LYS A 332 -24.57 11.76 2.11
N GLY A 333 -23.29 11.38 2.19
CA GLY A 333 -22.58 11.14 3.44
C GLY A 333 -21.78 12.39 3.82
N ILE A 334 -21.88 12.84 5.07
CA ILE A 334 -21.10 13.94 5.62
C ILE A 334 -20.17 13.35 6.67
N LEU A 335 -18.88 13.39 6.39
CA LEU A 335 -17.83 12.85 7.26
C LEU A 335 -17.13 13.99 7.99
N LYS A 336 -16.88 13.80 9.28
CA LYS A 336 -16.07 14.70 10.07
C LYS A 336 -14.95 13.93 10.75
N ASN A 337 -13.71 14.24 10.40
CA ASN A 337 -12.54 13.77 11.15
C ASN A 337 -12.49 14.48 12.52
N THR A 338 -12.58 13.72 13.61
CA THR A 338 -12.51 14.28 14.99
C THR A 338 -11.06 14.31 15.51
N ALA A 339 -10.12 13.63 14.85
CA ALA A 339 -8.70 13.60 15.20
C ALA A 339 -7.95 14.86 14.75
N ASP A 340 -6.75 15.07 15.30
CA ASP A 340 -5.80 16.13 14.91
C ASP A 340 -4.73 15.62 13.93
N TYR A 341 -5.04 14.56 13.16
CA TYR A 341 -4.20 13.93 12.15
C TYR A 341 -5.05 13.37 11.01
N TYR A 342 -4.40 13.00 9.89
CA TYR A 342 -5.05 12.40 8.74
C TYR A 342 -5.72 11.07 9.11
N VAL A 343 -6.93 10.87 8.63
CA VAL A 343 -7.69 9.62 8.79
C VAL A 343 -8.20 9.16 7.44
N ALA A 344 -7.82 7.97 7.01
CA ALA A 344 -8.43 7.29 5.89
C ALA A 344 -9.57 6.39 6.37
N THR A 345 -10.67 6.37 5.63
CA THR A 345 -11.82 5.51 5.91
C THR A 345 -12.50 5.06 4.63
N THR A 346 -13.03 3.84 4.65
CA THR A 346 -13.85 3.30 3.58
C THR A 346 -15.30 3.25 4.01
N LEU A 347 -16.16 3.88 3.22
CA LEU A 347 -17.61 3.87 3.38
C LEU A 347 -18.27 3.03 2.31
N ARG A 348 -19.38 2.38 2.67
CA ARG A 348 -20.24 1.64 1.73
C ARG A 348 -21.69 2.07 1.91
N LEU A 349 -22.40 2.18 0.79
CA LEU A 349 -23.85 2.37 0.77
C LEU A 349 -24.54 1.02 0.60
N ALA A 350 -25.46 0.71 1.50
CA ALA A 350 -26.38 -0.41 1.35
C ALA A 350 -27.81 0.10 1.12
N VAL A 351 -28.50 -0.52 0.16
CA VAL A 351 -29.89 -0.23 -0.21
C VAL A 351 -30.63 -1.55 -0.42
N PRO A 352 -31.98 -1.57 -0.36
CA PRO A 352 -32.78 -2.74 -0.75
C PRO A 352 -32.49 -3.15 -2.20
N LYS A 353 -32.61 -4.46 -2.48
CA LYS A 353 -32.31 -5.06 -3.81
C LYS A 353 -33.08 -4.44 -4.97
N GLU A 354 -34.22 -3.80 -4.69
CA GLU A 354 -35.08 -3.13 -5.67
C GLU A 354 -34.46 -1.80 -6.14
N ILE A 355 -33.59 -1.19 -5.34
CA ILE A 355 -32.90 0.07 -5.64
C ILE A 355 -31.56 -0.23 -6.29
N GLN A 356 -31.28 0.43 -7.40
CA GLN A 356 -29.98 0.33 -8.06
C GLN A 356 -29.07 1.49 -7.61
N ILE A 357 -27.84 1.17 -7.21
CA ILE A 357 -26.77 2.16 -7.03
C ILE A 357 -26.13 2.38 -8.40
N ILE A 358 -25.95 3.64 -8.79
CA ILE A 358 -25.27 4.02 -10.03
C ILE A 358 -23.78 4.20 -9.75
N GLY A 359 -22.98 3.37 -10.39
CA GLY A 359 -21.54 3.28 -10.11
C GLY A 359 -21.22 2.41 -8.91
N ASP A 360 -20.11 2.69 -8.23
CA ASP A 360 -19.65 1.91 -7.10
C ASP A 360 -20.38 2.29 -5.80
N ASN A 361 -20.66 1.30 -4.95
CA ASN A 361 -21.21 1.51 -3.62
C ASN A 361 -20.15 1.88 -2.57
N LYS A 362 -18.87 1.73 -2.89
CA LYS A 362 -17.70 2.00 -2.04
C LYS A 362 -17.14 3.40 -2.28
N ARG A 363 -16.67 4.05 -1.22
CA ARG A 363 -15.92 5.31 -1.26
C ARG A 363 -14.81 5.24 -0.22
N THR A 364 -13.56 5.28 -0.66
CA THR A 364 -12.40 5.39 0.21
C THR A 364 -11.93 6.86 0.23
N ILE A 365 -11.83 7.44 1.42
CA ILE A 365 -11.67 8.89 1.61
C ILE A 365 -10.55 9.13 2.61
N LEU A 366 -9.60 10.00 2.24
CA LEU A 366 -8.60 10.54 3.17
C LEU A 366 -9.07 11.91 3.66
N LEU A 367 -9.21 12.06 4.96
CA LEU A 367 -9.61 13.30 5.62
C LEU A 367 -8.39 13.97 6.26
N HIS A 368 -8.21 15.27 6.02
CA HIS A 368 -7.28 16.10 6.76
C HIS A 368 -7.66 16.21 8.25
N PRO A 369 -6.74 16.64 9.14
CA PRO A 369 -7.06 16.92 10.52
C PRO A 369 -8.29 17.84 10.66
N LYS A 370 -9.30 17.39 11.43
CA LYS A 370 -10.55 18.14 11.68
C LYS A 370 -11.40 18.49 10.45
N GLU A 371 -11.10 17.93 9.29
CA GLU A 371 -11.84 18.17 8.05
C GLU A 371 -13.28 17.66 8.15
N VAL A 372 -14.19 18.38 7.50
CA VAL A 372 -15.53 17.92 7.14
C VAL A 372 -15.60 17.77 5.65
N ARG A 373 -15.98 16.58 5.17
CA ARG A 373 -16.06 16.25 3.74
C ARG A 373 -17.40 15.59 3.41
N GLU A 374 -17.92 15.91 2.24
CA GLU A 374 -19.11 15.28 1.69
C GLU A 374 -18.72 14.20 0.68
N THR A 375 -19.51 13.13 0.63
CA THR A 375 -19.41 12.09 -0.40
C THR A 375 -20.81 11.71 -0.88
N TYR A 376 -20.92 11.19 -2.10
CA TYR A 376 -22.20 11.06 -2.76
C TYR A 376 -22.37 9.70 -3.42
N TRP A 377 -23.62 9.19 -3.38
CA TRP A 377 -24.08 8.05 -4.16
C TRP A 377 -25.38 8.40 -4.86
N THR A 378 -25.46 8.09 -6.13
CA THR A 378 -26.69 8.18 -6.91
C THR A 378 -27.42 6.85 -6.85
N VAL A 379 -28.71 6.89 -6.54
CA VAL A 379 -29.58 5.69 -6.52
C VAL A 379 -30.74 5.88 -7.48
N SER A 380 -31.25 4.78 -8.05
CA SER A 380 -32.35 4.78 -9.00
C SER A 380 -33.51 3.93 -8.51
N VAL A 381 -34.72 4.47 -8.57
CA VAL A 381 -35.98 3.79 -8.22
C VAL A 381 -36.56 3.10 -9.45
N PRO A 382 -37.03 1.86 -9.37
CA PRO A 382 -37.67 1.18 -10.49
C PRO A 382 -38.89 1.93 -11.02
N LYS A 383 -39.08 1.94 -12.36
CA LYS A 383 -40.25 2.54 -13.02
C LYS A 383 -41.54 1.71 -12.87
N ASN A 384 -41.41 0.40 -12.72
CA ASN A 384 -42.50 -0.57 -12.82
C ASN A 384 -43.00 -1.03 -11.44
N LEU A 385 -43.01 -0.17 -10.45
CA LEU A 385 -43.62 -0.44 -9.17
C LEU A 385 -45.14 -0.32 -9.25
N ASN A 386 -45.88 -1.01 -8.35
CA ASN A 386 -47.34 -0.96 -8.37
C ASN A 386 -47.83 0.42 -7.85
N ASP A 387 -48.56 1.14 -8.67
CA ASP A 387 -49.07 2.50 -8.45
C ASP A 387 -50.08 2.64 -7.29
N LYS A 388 -50.57 1.51 -6.76
CA LYS A 388 -51.48 1.48 -5.62
C LYS A 388 -50.76 1.61 -4.27
N TYR A 389 -49.43 1.54 -4.26
CA TYR A 389 -48.62 1.54 -3.02
C TYR A 389 -47.60 2.67 -3.04
N GLU A 390 -47.31 3.17 -1.84
CA GLU A 390 -46.14 3.95 -1.53
C GLU A 390 -45.07 3.00 -0.95
N TYR A 391 -43.88 3.06 -1.46
CA TYR A 391 -42.75 2.21 -1.04
C TYR A 391 -41.78 2.99 -0.19
N SER A 392 -41.27 2.36 0.86
CA SER A 392 -40.26 2.95 1.73
C SER A 392 -38.92 2.22 1.52
N PHE A 393 -37.86 2.96 1.18
CA PHE A 393 -36.55 2.44 0.90
C PHE A 393 -35.54 2.96 1.90
N PRO A 394 -35.09 2.13 2.87
CA PRO A 394 -34.00 2.48 3.74
C PRO A 394 -32.69 2.58 2.97
N THR A 395 -31.83 3.52 3.36
CA THR A 395 -30.47 3.69 2.91
C THR A 395 -29.56 3.68 4.12
N ILE A 396 -28.47 2.91 4.07
CA ILE A 396 -27.53 2.74 5.16
C ILE A 396 -26.14 3.06 4.64
N ILE A 397 -25.46 4.04 5.23
CA ILE A 397 -24.04 4.26 5.02
C ILE A 397 -23.31 3.68 6.22
N TYR A 398 -22.30 2.85 5.99
CA TYR A 398 -21.49 2.26 7.05
C TYR A 398 -20.01 2.24 6.70
N SER A 399 -19.17 2.35 7.73
CA SER A 399 -17.72 2.17 7.61
C SER A 399 -17.34 0.74 7.96
N GLU A 400 -16.14 0.34 7.60
CA GLU A 400 -15.56 -0.95 7.97
C GLU A 400 -15.32 -1.06 9.48
N LYS A 401 -15.22 0.05 10.20
CA LYS A 401 -15.06 0.12 11.67
C LYS A 401 -16.37 0.36 12.43
N ASN A 402 -17.50 -0.12 11.90
CA ASN A 402 -18.82 -0.13 12.56
C ASN A 402 -19.49 1.24 12.80
N VAL A 403 -19.03 2.35 12.21
CA VAL A 403 -19.83 3.57 12.18
C VAL A 403 -20.94 3.39 11.16
N THR A 404 -22.18 3.56 11.58
CA THR A 404 -23.36 3.33 10.72
C THR A 404 -24.38 4.43 10.92
N VAL A 405 -24.89 4.96 9.81
CA VAL A 405 -26.03 5.89 9.77
C VAL A 405 -27.06 5.41 8.77
N GLN A 406 -28.31 5.70 9.04
CA GLN A 406 -29.40 5.31 8.16
C GLN A 406 -30.43 6.42 7.98
N ASP A 407 -31.05 6.45 6.83
CA ASP A 407 -32.17 7.31 6.50
C ASP A 407 -33.16 6.54 5.61
N LEU A 408 -34.29 7.16 5.30
CA LEU A 408 -35.40 6.55 4.60
C LEU A 408 -36.01 7.53 3.60
N PHE A 409 -36.15 7.13 2.33
CA PHE A 409 -36.98 7.86 1.39
C PHE A 409 -38.16 7.02 0.91
N LYS A 410 -39.20 7.68 0.43
CA LYS A 410 -40.40 7.05 -0.11
C LYS A 410 -40.48 7.24 -1.61
N ALA A 411 -41.08 6.26 -2.29
CA ALA A 411 -41.41 6.38 -3.70
C ALA A 411 -42.90 6.11 -3.97
N GLY A 412 -43.49 6.97 -4.78
CA GLY A 412 -44.91 6.87 -5.09
C GLY A 412 -45.30 7.57 -6.40
N VAL A 413 -46.56 7.42 -6.77
CA VAL A 413 -47.17 8.15 -7.90
C VAL A 413 -47.33 9.62 -7.53
N ASP A 414 -47.22 10.51 -8.51
CA ASP A 414 -47.41 11.96 -8.35
C ASP A 414 -46.35 12.67 -7.48
N LYS A 415 -45.23 12.01 -7.24
CA LYS A 415 -44.04 12.63 -6.59
C LYS A 415 -43.10 13.20 -7.67
N ALA A 416 -42.21 14.13 -7.24
CA ALA A 416 -41.17 14.69 -8.10
C ALA A 416 -40.24 13.60 -8.64
N THR A 417 -39.80 13.76 -9.88
CA THR A 417 -38.78 12.87 -10.48
C THR A 417 -37.56 13.68 -10.85
N TYR A 418 -36.41 13.13 -10.58
CA TYR A 418 -35.10 13.67 -10.92
C TYR A 418 -34.47 12.77 -11.99
N SER A 419 -33.83 13.38 -12.97
CA SER A 419 -33.02 12.68 -13.96
C SER A 419 -31.62 12.37 -13.42
N GLU A 420 -30.92 11.47 -14.08
CA GLU A 420 -29.51 11.16 -13.73
C GLU A 420 -28.62 12.40 -13.92
N GLU A 421 -28.86 13.18 -14.98
CA GLU A 421 -28.11 14.40 -15.29
C GLU A 421 -28.27 15.46 -14.20
N GLU A 422 -29.51 15.68 -13.70
CA GLU A 422 -29.77 16.62 -12.61
C GLU A 422 -29.02 16.21 -11.33
N ILE A 423 -28.97 14.91 -11.00
CA ILE A 423 -28.23 14.43 -9.85
C ILE A 423 -26.72 14.60 -10.05
N LYS A 424 -26.22 14.30 -11.26
CA LYS A 424 -24.80 14.38 -11.57
C LYS A 424 -24.26 15.82 -11.46
N GLU A 425 -25.05 16.81 -11.84
CA GLU A 425 -24.67 18.23 -11.68
C GLU A 425 -24.46 18.65 -10.22
N LEU A 426 -25.16 17.99 -9.27
CA LEU A 426 -25.03 18.25 -7.83
C LEU A 426 -23.80 17.58 -7.19
N THR A 427 -23.15 16.63 -7.88
CA THR A 427 -22.05 15.84 -7.33
C THR A 427 -20.67 16.23 -7.85
N VAL A 428 -20.58 17.27 -8.68
CA VAL A 428 -19.31 17.76 -9.20
C VAL A 428 -18.50 18.38 -8.06
N GLN A 429 -17.38 17.76 -7.74
CA GLN A 429 -16.38 18.31 -6.81
C GLN A 429 -15.08 18.51 -7.57
N ASP A 430 -14.58 19.75 -7.57
CA ASP A 430 -13.25 20.04 -8.09
C ASP A 430 -12.22 19.88 -6.97
N GLU A 431 -11.20 19.06 -7.21
CA GLU A 431 -10.05 18.97 -6.32
C GLU A 431 -9.08 20.10 -6.64
N GLU A 432 -8.74 20.92 -5.63
CA GLU A 432 -7.76 21.98 -5.79
C GLU A 432 -6.37 21.38 -5.98
N LYS A 433 -5.72 21.67 -7.12
CA LYS A 433 -4.38 21.23 -7.46
C LYS A 433 -3.40 22.37 -7.42
N VAL A 434 -2.25 22.13 -6.79
CA VAL A 434 -1.17 23.12 -6.67
C VAL A 434 0.02 22.68 -7.51
N TYR A 435 0.15 23.27 -8.70
CA TYR A 435 1.19 22.88 -9.66
C TYR A 435 2.54 23.54 -9.38
N SER A 436 3.58 22.75 -9.32
CA SER A 436 4.98 23.18 -9.18
C SER A 436 5.83 22.65 -10.35
N ARG A 437 6.34 23.57 -11.18
CA ARG A 437 7.19 23.28 -12.33
C ARG A 437 8.63 23.65 -12.01
N LYS A 438 9.42 22.68 -11.58
CA LYS A 438 10.80 22.91 -11.14
C LYS A 438 11.73 21.84 -11.67
N VAL A 439 12.95 22.23 -12.01
CA VAL A 439 14.04 21.28 -12.30
C VAL A 439 15.26 21.58 -11.44
N SER A 440 16.06 20.56 -11.17
CA SER A 440 17.36 20.68 -10.52
C SER A 440 18.46 20.11 -11.40
N PHE A 441 19.67 20.67 -11.30
CA PHE A 441 20.86 20.17 -11.97
C PHE A 441 21.80 19.54 -10.96
N ASN A 442 22.43 18.43 -11.37
CA ASN A 442 23.56 17.84 -10.67
C ASN A 442 24.64 17.51 -11.68
N CYS A 443 25.88 17.99 -11.44
CA CYS A 443 27.00 17.78 -12.34
C CYS A 443 28.18 17.19 -11.59
N ASN A 444 28.78 16.17 -12.19
CA ASN A 444 30.06 15.60 -11.78
C ASN A 444 31.12 16.03 -12.80
N TYR A 445 32.11 16.79 -12.35
CA TYR A 445 33.18 17.30 -13.19
C TYR A 445 34.45 17.53 -12.36
N PRO A 446 35.66 17.42 -12.99
CA PRO A 446 36.91 17.74 -12.32
C PRO A 446 36.99 19.25 -12.04
N LYS A 447 37.55 19.61 -10.90
CA LYS A 447 37.80 21.02 -10.56
C LYS A 447 38.94 21.63 -11.36
N GLU A 448 39.90 20.78 -11.80
CA GLU A 448 41.08 21.15 -12.56
C GLU A 448 41.33 20.16 -13.67
N ILE A 449 41.73 20.63 -14.84
CA ILE A 449 42.11 19.83 -16.03
C ILE A 449 43.42 20.36 -16.56
N LYS A 450 44.44 19.48 -16.68
CA LYS A 450 45.76 19.88 -17.21
C LYS A 450 45.70 20.13 -18.71
N ILE A 451 46.59 20.96 -19.23
CA ILE A 451 46.71 21.21 -20.66
C ILE A 451 46.96 19.91 -21.39
N ASN A 452 46.23 19.67 -22.49
CA ASN A 452 46.16 18.45 -23.30
C ASN A 452 45.59 17.21 -22.54
N GLU A 453 45.04 17.38 -21.37
CA GLU A 453 44.30 16.33 -20.66
C GLU A 453 42.81 16.37 -21.10
N LYS A 454 42.28 15.18 -21.40
CA LYS A 454 40.86 15.01 -21.68
C LYS A 454 40.13 14.58 -20.41
N SER A 455 38.99 15.17 -20.16
CA SER A 455 38.15 14.83 -19.03
C SER A 455 36.68 14.81 -19.43
N LYS A 456 35.89 14.08 -18.67
CA LYS A 456 34.46 13.91 -18.90
C LYS A 456 33.64 14.69 -17.87
N ILE A 457 32.75 15.51 -18.36
CA ILE A 457 31.72 16.18 -17.55
C ILE A 457 30.41 15.45 -17.73
N THR A 458 29.79 15.05 -16.63
CA THR A 458 28.48 14.39 -16.64
C THR A 458 27.50 15.25 -15.87
N CYS A 459 26.43 15.69 -16.51
CA CYS A 459 25.37 16.49 -15.88
C CYS A 459 24.02 15.83 -16.05
N SER A 460 23.21 15.89 -14.99
CA SER A 460 21.81 15.50 -15.02
C SER A 460 20.88 16.67 -14.77
N VAL A 461 19.71 16.62 -15.41
CA VAL A 461 18.53 17.42 -15.09
C VAL A 461 17.49 16.52 -14.47
N LYS A 462 16.94 16.91 -13.32
CA LYS A 462 15.89 16.16 -12.61
C LYS A 462 14.64 17.05 -12.51
N ASN A 463 13.46 16.46 -12.77
CA ASN A 463 12.20 17.11 -12.41
C ASN A 463 12.03 17.06 -10.88
N SER A 464 12.06 18.22 -10.27
CA SER A 464 11.87 18.43 -8.82
C SER A 464 10.56 19.16 -8.49
N GLY A 465 9.64 19.23 -9.46
CA GLY A 465 8.26 19.67 -9.30
C GLY A 465 7.29 18.49 -9.23
N ASN A 466 6.00 18.79 -9.10
CA ASN A 466 4.89 17.84 -8.98
C ASN A 466 4.01 17.77 -10.24
N THR A 467 4.53 18.13 -11.39
CA THR A 467 3.87 18.00 -12.70
C THR A 467 4.86 17.47 -13.74
N ASN A 468 4.37 16.74 -14.72
CA ASN A 468 5.17 16.26 -15.82
C ASN A 468 5.62 17.45 -16.69
N LEU A 469 6.85 17.42 -17.17
CA LEU A 469 7.42 18.45 -18.02
C LEU A 469 7.67 17.88 -19.42
N ASP A 470 6.94 18.41 -20.40
CA ASP A 470 7.06 17.97 -21.78
C ASP A 470 7.96 18.88 -22.61
N GLN A 471 8.58 18.29 -23.65
CA GLN A 471 9.38 19.01 -24.63
C GLN A 471 10.48 19.90 -24.01
N VAL A 472 11.11 19.44 -22.91
CA VAL A 472 12.19 20.17 -22.26
C VAL A 472 13.44 20.09 -23.12
N LYS A 473 13.94 21.22 -23.58
CA LYS A 473 15.24 21.33 -24.24
C LYS A 473 16.33 21.38 -23.18
N PHE A 474 17.02 20.26 -22.99
CA PHE A 474 18.15 20.11 -22.07
C PHE A 474 19.47 20.27 -22.80
N CYS A 475 20.31 21.23 -22.37
CA CYS A 475 21.60 21.51 -22.99
C CYS A 475 22.76 21.47 -21.99
N LEU A 476 23.89 20.90 -22.42
CA LEU A 476 25.21 21.01 -21.78
C LEU A 476 26.15 21.68 -22.80
N ALA A 477 26.41 22.96 -22.62
CA ALA A 477 27.00 23.85 -23.60
C ALA A 477 26.20 23.85 -24.93
N GLU A 478 26.85 23.52 -26.06
CA GLU A 478 26.23 23.44 -27.39
C GLU A 478 25.47 22.13 -27.66
N ASN A 479 25.69 21.08 -26.83
CA ASN A 479 25.02 19.81 -26.97
C ASN A 479 23.62 19.91 -26.34
N CYS A 480 22.58 19.72 -27.15
CA CYS A 480 21.19 19.80 -26.69
C CYS A 480 20.39 18.57 -27.12
N LYS A 481 19.45 18.14 -26.26
CA LYS A 481 18.41 17.18 -26.59
C LYS A 481 17.05 17.67 -26.09
N THR A 482 15.98 17.25 -26.75
CA THR A 482 14.61 17.47 -26.28
C THR A 482 14.12 16.21 -25.62
N ILE A 483 13.57 16.34 -24.41
CA ILE A 483 13.17 15.23 -23.55
C ILE A 483 11.80 15.50 -22.94
N ASN A 484 11.09 14.45 -22.55
CA ASN A 484 10.00 14.52 -21.60
C ASN A 484 10.55 14.09 -20.24
N LEU A 485 10.20 14.85 -19.21
CA LEU A 485 10.77 14.69 -17.87
C LEU A 485 9.62 14.52 -16.84
N PRO A 486 9.13 13.30 -16.64
CA PRO A 486 8.11 13.01 -15.64
C PRO A 486 8.55 13.38 -14.21
N ILE A 487 7.60 13.46 -13.28
CA ILE A 487 7.86 13.76 -11.85
C ILE A 487 8.96 12.83 -11.32
N ASN A 488 9.92 13.42 -10.58
CA ASN A 488 11.08 12.74 -9.99
C ASN A 488 12.10 12.15 -10.99
N GLN A 489 11.77 12.04 -12.28
CA GLN A 489 12.68 11.45 -13.27
C GLN A 489 13.84 12.39 -13.60
N LEU A 490 14.95 11.79 -14.00
CA LEU A 490 16.16 12.51 -14.39
C LEU A 490 16.67 12.05 -15.75
N GLU A 491 17.31 12.96 -16.45
CA GLU A 491 18.04 12.69 -17.70
C GLU A 491 19.46 13.18 -17.61
N THR A 492 20.37 12.41 -18.18
CA THR A 492 21.83 12.66 -18.10
C THR A 492 22.40 12.98 -19.46
N MET A 493 23.37 13.90 -19.48
CA MET A 493 24.16 14.26 -20.65
C MET A 493 25.64 14.31 -20.29
N GLU A 494 26.48 13.89 -21.21
CA GLU A 494 27.91 13.85 -21.06
C GLU A 494 28.59 14.72 -22.12
N LYS A 495 29.71 15.33 -21.74
CA LYS A 495 30.58 16.12 -22.63
C LYS A 495 32.03 15.85 -22.28
N GLU A 496 32.82 15.48 -23.30
CA GLU A 496 34.26 15.49 -23.21
C GLU A 496 34.80 16.90 -23.35
N VAL A 497 35.69 17.29 -22.47
CA VAL A 497 36.40 18.57 -22.49
C VAL A 497 37.90 18.31 -22.47
N GLU A 498 38.68 19.19 -23.10
CA GLU A 498 40.11 19.13 -23.14
C GLU A 498 40.72 20.44 -22.65
N GLY A 499 41.73 20.37 -21.80
CA GLY A 499 42.44 21.54 -21.31
C GLY A 499 43.24 22.19 -22.45
N THR A 500 42.78 23.32 -22.98
CA THR A 500 43.40 24.03 -24.10
C THR A 500 44.14 25.30 -23.70
N GLU A 501 43.71 25.95 -22.62
CA GLU A 501 44.25 27.22 -22.13
C GLU A 501 44.32 27.24 -20.59
N VAL A 502 45.26 28.02 -20.04
CA VAL A 502 45.37 28.23 -18.61
C VAL A 502 44.35 29.26 -18.16
N GLY A 503 43.53 28.91 -17.19
CA GLY A 503 42.55 29.81 -16.57
C GLY A 503 41.20 29.16 -16.34
N TRP A 504 40.25 29.93 -15.80
CA TRP A 504 38.91 29.46 -15.54
C TRP A 504 38.11 29.22 -16.81
N ASN A 505 37.59 28.02 -16.96
CA ASN A 505 36.70 27.62 -18.01
C ASN A 505 35.26 27.59 -17.47
N LYS A 506 34.29 27.93 -18.32
CA LYS A 506 32.88 27.98 -17.95
C LYS A 506 32.03 27.28 -18.98
N LEU A 507 31.22 26.34 -18.55
CA LEU A 507 30.17 25.70 -19.36
C LEU A 507 28.80 26.06 -18.79
N ILE A 508 27.84 26.25 -19.71
CA ILE A 508 26.45 26.52 -19.34
C ILE A 508 25.66 25.21 -19.46
N ILE A 509 24.90 24.93 -18.42
CA ILE A 509 23.85 23.90 -18.42
C ILE A 509 22.49 24.62 -18.39
N SER A 510 21.56 24.20 -19.25
CA SER A 510 20.22 24.77 -19.29
C SER A 510 19.13 23.73 -19.51
N ALA A 511 17.93 24.03 -18.99
CA ALA A 511 16.69 23.30 -19.27
C ALA A 511 15.60 24.33 -19.54
N GLU A 512 14.98 24.27 -20.72
CA GLU A 512 14.03 25.26 -21.21
C GLU A 512 12.83 24.58 -21.89
N SER A 513 11.62 25.05 -21.58
CA SER A 513 10.39 24.69 -22.28
C SER A 513 9.43 25.90 -22.27
N SER A 514 8.19 25.71 -22.71
CA SER A 514 7.15 26.75 -22.57
C SER A 514 6.80 27.04 -21.10
N GLU A 515 7.15 26.16 -20.17
CA GLU A 515 6.73 26.22 -18.76
C GLU A 515 7.88 26.45 -17.78
N ILE A 516 9.12 26.19 -18.19
CA ILE A 516 10.31 26.35 -17.36
C ILE A 516 11.46 27.01 -18.11
N GLU A 517 12.26 27.77 -17.37
CA GLU A 517 13.57 28.25 -17.81
C GLU A 517 14.53 28.16 -16.61
N LYS A 518 15.58 27.34 -16.74
CA LYS A 518 16.65 27.26 -15.74
C LYS A 518 17.99 27.14 -16.40
N LYS A 519 18.94 27.95 -15.91
CA LYS A 519 20.35 27.97 -16.35
C LYS A 519 21.27 27.92 -15.14
N SER A 520 22.38 27.25 -15.29
CA SER A 520 23.48 27.23 -14.30
C SER A 520 24.81 27.20 -15.02
N ALA A 521 25.86 27.54 -14.31
CA ALA A 521 27.23 27.49 -14.83
C ALA A 521 28.06 26.46 -14.06
N ILE A 522 28.91 25.77 -14.78
CA ILE A 522 29.95 24.89 -14.24
C ILE A 522 31.26 25.59 -14.51
N GLU A 523 32.11 25.73 -13.49
CA GLU A 523 33.40 26.40 -13.57
C GLU A 523 34.51 25.46 -13.11
N PHE A 524 35.57 25.33 -13.90
CA PHE A 524 36.75 24.51 -13.64
C PHE A 524 38.01 25.18 -14.18
N LEU A 525 39.15 24.84 -13.59
CA LEU A 525 40.46 25.42 -13.91
C LEU A 525 41.23 24.55 -14.90
#